data_70b9b4ce644bbc94dd09ce22671eccd3
#
_entry.id   70b9b4ce644bbc94dd09ce22671eccd3
#
_cell.length_a   1.000
_cell.length_b   1.000
_cell.length_c   1.000
_cell.angle_alpha   90.00
_cell.angle_beta   90.00
_cell.angle_gamma   90.00
#
_symmetry.space_group_name_H-M   'P 1'
#
loop_
_entity.id
_entity.type
_entity.pdbx_description
1 polymer ?
#
loop_
_entity_poly.entity_id
_entity_poly.type
_entity_poly.pdbx_seq_one_letter_code
_entity_poly.pdbx_strand_id
1 'polypeptide(L)'
;MNRQKATIPTAPAPAAAPARQIVCKDVTLGYGSQAVASRIAFEVRAGDYLCIVGENGAGKSTLMKTLLGLVPPLGGRIVFAPGLSNRDIGYLPQQTEVQRDFPASVREIVLSGFQRRGLRPFYTRAEKARAAANMARMDIVDMARRCYRELSGGQQQRVLLARALCAAGQMLLLDEPVAGLDPKVTTEMYALIAELNRQGLTIIMISHDIDEAVTYASHILHVGSRPFFGTREAYLASDIGRRFVDWRGGEAR
;
A
#
# COMPACT_ATOMS: atom_id res chain seq x y z
N MET A 1 28.09 59.67 -5.75
CA MET A 1 27.41 59.02 -4.66
C MET A 1 26.38 58.05 -5.27
N ASN A 2 26.75 56.79 -5.38
CA ASN A 2 25.94 55.76 -6.05
C ASN A 2 25.31 54.86 -4.95
N ARG A 3 24.01 55.02 -4.72
CA ARG A 3 23.26 54.17 -3.75
C ARG A 3 22.93 52.86 -4.44
N GLN A 4 23.65 51.79 -4.09
CA GLN A 4 23.26 50.43 -4.40
C GLN A 4 21.96 50.09 -3.66
N LYS A 5 20.90 49.81 -4.43
CA LYS A 5 19.67 49.24 -3.90
C LYS A 5 19.96 47.78 -3.51
N ALA A 6 19.90 47.48 -2.22
CA ALA A 6 19.91 46.11 -1.71
C ALA A 6 18.67 45.38 -2.19
N THR A 7 18.85 44.32 -3.00
CA THR A 7 17.80 43.43 -3.42
C THR A 7 17.50 42.48 -2.24
N ILE A 8 16.30 42.56 -1.69
CA ILE A 8 15.80 41.64 -0.65
C ILE A 8 15.60 40.28 -1.32
N PRO A 9 16.19 39.19 -0.81
CA PRO A 9 15.94 37.86 -1.37
C PRO A 9 14.47 37.48 -1.18
N THR A 10 13.80 37.21 -2.28
CA THR A 10 12.42 36.71 -2.29
C THR A 10 12.38 35.35 -1.59
N ALA A 11 11.53 35.19 -0.60
CA ALA A 11 11.31 33.92 0.07
C ALA A 11 10.96 32.83 -0.97
N PRO A 12 11.45 31.58 -0.82
CA PRO A 12 11.11 30.51 -1.73
C PRO A 12 9.60 30.30 -1.75
N ALA A 13 9.06 30.19 -2.98
CA ALA A 13 7.64 29.90 -3.17
C ALA A 13 7.24 28.62 -2.39
N PRO A 14 6.04 28.58 -1.78
CA PRO A 14 5.59 27.39 -1.06
C PRO A 14 5.61 26.19 -2.00
N ALA A 15 6.19 25.08 -1.54
CA ALA A 15 6.24 23.84 -2.31
C ALA A 15 4.82 23.47 -2.77
N ALA A 16 4.65 23.22 -4.07
CA ALA A 16 3.35 22.83 -4.62
C ALA A 16 2.83 21.59 -3.87
N ALA A 17 1.55 21.62 -3.47
CA ALA A 17 0.93 20.50 -2.79
C ALA A 17 1.09 19.21 -3.65
N PRO A 18 1.40 18.04 -3.03
CA PRO A 18 1.62 16.80 -3.76
C PRO A 18 0.41 16.45 -4.64
N ALA A 19 0.68 15.96 -5.86
CA ALA A 19 -0.34 15.67 -6.85
C ALA A 19 -1.32 14.58 -6.35
N ARG A 20 -2.62 14.78 -6.57
CA ARG A 20 -3.63 13.76 -6.29
C ARG A 20 -3.43 12.59 -7.23
N GLN A 21 -3.36 11.37 -6.69
CA GLN A 21 -3.22 10.14 -7.45
C GLN A 21 -4.53 9.37 -7.58
N ILE A 22 -5.32 9.31 -6.50
CA ILE A 22 -6.63 8.66 -6.47
C ILE A 22 -7.63 9.58 -5.76
N VAL A 23 -8.84 9.67 -6.30
CA VAL A 23 -9.97 10.35 -5.64
C VAL A 23 -11.18 9.42 -5.70
N CYS A 24 -11.67 9.01 -4.53
CA CYS A 24 -12.90 8.25 -4.36
C CYS A 24 -14.02 9.19 -3.93
N LYS A 25 -15.16 9.17 -4.65
CA LYS A 25 -16.32 10.03 -4.37
C LYS A 25 -17.56 9.18 -4.18
N ASP A 26 -18.04 9.14 -2.94
CA ASP A 26 -19.27 8.45 -2.52
C ASP A 26 -19.36 7.00 -3.02
N VAL A 27 -18.26 6.26 -2.88
CA VAL A 27 -18.13 4.91 -3.42
C VAL A 27 -18.94 3.93 -2.57
N THR A 28 -19.75 3.11 -3.25
CA THR A 28 -20.44 1.96 -2.66
C THR A 28 -19.77 0.68 -3.15
N LEU A 29 -19.35 -0.16 -2.20
CA LEU A 29 -18.64 -1.41 -2.41
C LEU A 29 -19.58 -2.59 -2.22
N GLY A 30 -19.42 -3.64 -3.02
CA GLY A 30 -20.22 -4.85 -2.86
C GLY A 30 -20.05 -5.86 -3.99
N TYR A 31 -20.89 -6.89 -3.97
CA TYR A 31 -20.93 -7.96 -4.98
C TYR A 31 -22.36 -8.16 -5.46
N GLY A 32 -22.55 -8.21 -6.78
CA GLY A 32 -23.90 -8.29 -7.37
C GLY A 32 -24.74 -7.09 -6.94
N SER A 33 -25.87 -7.33 -6.25
CA SER A 33 -26.73 -6.28 -5.68
C SER A 33 -26.49 -6.00 -4.20
N GLN A 34 -25.59 -6.75 -3.53
CA GLN A 34 -25.38 -6.66 -2.09
C GLN A 34 -24.26 -5.66 -1.78
N ALA A 35 -24.62 -4.52 -1.18
CA ALA A 35 -23.66 -3.55 -0.69
C ALA A 35 -23.00 -4.04 0.61
N VAL A 36 -21.67 -3.93 0.70
CA VAL A 36 -20.86 -4.24 1.89
C VAL A 36 -20.48 -2.98 2.63
N ALA A 37 -20.13 -1.91 1.90
CA ALA A 37 -19.82 -0.61 2.46
C ALA A 37 -20.31 0.49 1.52
N SER A 38 -20.69 1.64 2.05
CA SER A 38 -21.20 2.78 1.26
C SER A 38 -20.63 4.10 1.78
N ARG A 39 -20.79 5.14 0.98
CA ARG A 39 -20.35 6.50 1.29
C ARG A 39 -18.85 6.62 1.55
N ILE A 40 -18.04 5.77 0.90
CA ILE A 40 -16.59 5.82 1.00
C ILE A 40 -16.09 7.00 0.16
N ALA A 41 -15.50 8.00 0.82
CA ALA A 41 -14.94 9.17 0.18
C ALA A 41 -13.56 9.46 0.77
N PHE A 42 -12.53 9.51 -0.08
CA PHE A 42 -11.15 9.82 0.31
C PHE A 42 -10.33 10.23 -0.90
N GLU A 43 -9.19 10.84 -0.65
CA GLU A 43 -8.18 11.11 -1.67
C GLU A 43 -6.81 10.59 -1.23
N VAL A 44 -5.98 10.23 -2.21
CA VAL A 44 -4.59 9.81 -2.00
C VAL A 44 -3.70 10.69 -2.86
N ARG A 45 -2.68 11.25 -2.26
CA ARG A 45 -1.68 12.10 -2.92
C ARG A 45 -0.36 11.36 -3.09
N ALA A 46 0.47 11.83 -3.99
CA ALA A 46 1.81 11.27 -4.18
C ALA A 46 2.61 11.34 -2.87
N GLY A 47 3.18 10.20 -2.47
CA GLY A 47 3.93 10.06 -1.23
C GLY A 47 3.08 9.86 0.04
N ASP A 48 1.75 9.80 -0.06
CA ASP A 48 0.92 9.46 1.10
C ASP A 48 1.17 8.03 1.58
N TYR A 49 1.04 7.84 2.89
CA TYR A 49 0.90 6.54 3.51
C TYR A 49 -0.52 6.45 4.10
N LEU A 50 -1.44 5.89 3.32
CA LEU A 50 -2.83 5.67 3.74
C LEU A 50 -2.97 4.31 4.40
N CYS A 51 -3.39 4.29 5.67
CA CYS A 51 -3.79 3.06 6.35
C CYS A 51 -5.31 2.90 6.34
N ILE A 52 -5.79 1.73 5.90
CA ILE A 52 -7.20 1.35 5.90
C ILE A 52 -7.45 0.44 7.09
N VAL A 53 -8.29 0.90 8.01
CA VAL A 53 -8.66 0.19 9.24
C VAL A 53 -10.18 -0.05 9.29
N GLY A 54 -10.63 -0.89 10.20
CA GLY A 54 -12.06 -1.19 10.42
C GLY A 54 -12.26 -2.65 10.80
N GLU A 55 -13.47 -2.99 11.21
CA GLU A 55 -13.85 -4.34 11.63
C GLU A 55 -13.72 -5.39 10.51
N ASN A 56 -13.68 -6.68 10.89
CA ASN A 56 -13.73 -7.76 9.93
C ASN A 56 -15.06 -7.73 9.17
N GLY A 57 -15.01 -7.96 7.84
CA GLY A 57 -16.21 -7.88 7.01
C GLY A 57 -16.65 -6.46 6.62
N ALA A 58 -16.02 -5.40 7.13
CA ALA A 58 -16.37 -4.00 6.81
C ALA A 58 -16.16 -3.58 5.34
N GLY A 59 -15.53 -4.44 4.51
CA GLY A 59 -15.32 -4.15 3.09
C GLY A 59 -13.91 -3.67 2.71
N LYS A 60 -12.93 -3.76 3.61
CA LYS A 60 -11.54 -3.32 3.36
C LYS A 60 -10.92 -4.00 2.13
N SER A 61 -10.94 -5.34 2.08
CA SER A 61 -10.41 -6.10 0.94
C SER A 61 -11.25 -5.92 -0.33
N THR A 62 -12.57 -5.64 -0.19
CA THR A 62 -13.43 -5.27 -1.33
C THR A 62 -12.99 -3.92 -1.90
N LEU A 63 -12.68 -2.94 -1.05
CA LEU A 63 -12.13 -1.66 -1.48
C LEU A 63 -10.81 -1.85 -2.25
N MET A 64 -9.87 -2.67 -1.73
CA MET A 64 -8.62 -2.98 -2.43
C MET A 64 -8.86 -3.58 -3.81
N LYS A 65 -9.76 -4.57 -3.91
CA LYS A 65 -10.14 -5.18 -5.19
C LYS A 65 -10.76 -4.16 -6.14
N THR A 66 -11.55 -3.21 -5.61
CA THR A 66 -12.18 -2.16 -6.42
C THR A 66 -11.13 -1.15 -6.93
N LEU A 67 -10.16 -0.76 -6.10
CA LEU A 67 -9.03 0.09 -6.52
C LEU A 67 -8.18 -0.57 -7.61
N LEU A 68 -8.02 -1.89 -7.54
CA LEU A 68 -7.32 -2.69 -8.56
C LEU A 68 -8.15 -2.93 -9.83
N GLY A 69 -9.44 -2.53 -9.84
CA GLY A 69 -10.34 -2.77 -10.96
C GLY A 69 -10.76 -4.23 -11.12
N LEU A 70 -10.59 -5.06 -10.09
CA LEU A 70 -11.00 -6.47 -10.06
C LEU A 70 -12.50 -6.62 -9.78
N VAL A 71 -13.09 -5.65 -9.07
CA VAL A 71 -14.52 -5.58 -8.77
C VAL A 71 -14.99 -4.16 -9.06
N PRO A 72 -16.02 -3.94 -9.88
CA PRO A 72 -16.56 -2.60 -10.10
C PRO A 72 -17.27 -2.09 -8.84
N PRO A 73 -17.26 -0.77 -8.56
CA PRO A 73 -18.08 -0.20 -7.50
C PRO A 73 -19.57 -0.32 -7.88
N LEU A 74 -20.43 -0.52 -6.90
CA LEU A 74 -21.90 -0.52 -7.09
C LEU A 74 -22.47 0.90 -7.26
N GLY A 75 -21.74 1.91 -6.79
CA GLY A 75 -22.11 3.33 -6.92
C GLY A 75 -20.93 4.24 -6.64
N GLY A 76 -21.09 5.52 -6.92
CA GLY A 76 -20.02 6.50 -6.81
C GLY A 76 -18.99 6.40 -7.94
N ARG A 77 -17.80 6.97 -7.74
CA ARG A 77 -16.73 6.94 -8.75
C ARG A 77 -15.35 6.96 -8.13
N ILE A 78 -14.42 6.28 -8.80
CA ILE A 78 -12.98 6.31 -8.50
C ILE A 78 -12.28 6.95 -9.69
N VAL A 79 -11.51 8.00 -9.43
CA VAL A 79 -10.78 8.75 -10.45
C VAL A 79 -9.29 8.62 -10.17
N PHE A 80 -8.54 8.13 -11.15
CA PHE A 80 -7.08 8.10 -11.12
C PHE A 80 -6.52 9.34 -11.79
N ALA A 81 -5.36 9.80 -11.32
CA ALA A 81 -4.64 10.89 -11.97
C ALA A 81 -4.30 10.56 -13.43
N PRO A 82 -4.17 11.57 -14.31
CA PRO A 82 -3.70 11.36 -15.68
C PRO A 82 -2.37 10.59 -15.69
N GLY A 83 -2.29 9.52 -16.49
CA GLY A 83 -1.12 8.67 -16.59
C GLY A 83 -0.96 7.60 -15.49
N LEU A 84 -1.82 7.59 -14.48
CA LEU A 84 -1.92 6.52 -13.49
C LEU A 84 -3.12 5.63 -13.79
N SER A 85 -2.93 4.34 -13.75
CA SER A 85 -3.99 3.35 -13.87
C SER A 85 -3.85 2.27 -12.81
N ASN A 86 -4.87 1.46 -12.60
CA ASN A 86 -4.82 0.31 -11.71
C ASN A 86 -3.71 -0.70 -12.07
N ARG A 87 -3.25 -0.70 -13.34
CA ARG A 87 -2.14 -1.55 -13.82
C ARG A 87 -0.75 -1.04 -13.41
N ASP A 88 -0.66 0.19 -12.90
CA ASP A 88 0.59 0.81 -12.42
C ASP A 88 0.75 0.63 -10.91
N ILE A 89 -0.20 -0.06 -10.28
CA ILE A 89 -0.24 -0.32 -8.85
C ILE A 89 0.41 -1.67 -8.59
N GLY A 90 1.44 -1.69 -7.75
CA GLY A 90 1.97 -2.93 -7.21
C GLY A 90 1.02 -3.46 -6.13
N TYR A 91 0.67 -4.73 -6.19
CA TYR A 91 -0.24 -5.33 -5.21
C TYR A 91 0.40 -6.51 -4.50
N LEU A 92 0.35 -6.45 -3.17
CA LEU A 92 0.68 -7.56 -2.28
C LEU A 92 -0.61 -8.03 -1.62
N PRO A 93 -1.16 -9.19 -2.06
CA PRO A 93 -2.37 -9.76 -1.47
C PRO A 93 -2.08 -10.38 -0.11
N GLN A 94 -3.11 -10.53 0.69
CA GLN A 94 -3.07 -11.38 1.88
C GLN A 94 -2.65 -12.80 1.47
N GLN A 95 -1.63 -13.32 2.15
CA GLN A 95 -1.03 -14.60 1.80
C GLN A 95 -1.92 -15.78 2.23
N THR A 96 -2.21 -16.68 1.31
CA THR A 96 -2.91 -17.93 1.59
C THR A 96 -1.93 -19.10 1.76
N GLU A 97 -2.33 -20.18 2.44
CA GLU A 97 -1.49 -21.38 2.61
C GLU A 97 -1.05 -22.00 1.27
N VAL A 98 -1.95 -22.06 0.30
CA VAL A 98 -1.65 -22.57 -1.05
C VAL A 98 -0.54 -21.76 -1.75
N GLN A 99 -0.49 -20.45 -1.50
CA GLN A 99 0.56 -19.60 -2.06
C GLN A 99 1.93 -19.83 -1.40
N ARG A 100 1.94 -20.28 -0.14
CA ARG A 100 3.20 -20.58 0.59
C ARG A 100 3.94 -21.80 0.03
N ASP A 101 3.22 -22.75 -0.54
CA ASP A 101 3.81 -24.00 -1.07
C ASP A 101 4.13 -23.96 -2.57
N PHE A 102 4.26 -22.77 -3.17
CA PHE A 102 4.49 -22.63 -4.61
C PHE A 102 5.93 -23.05 -5.00
N PRO A 103 6.10 -24.03 -5.91
CA PRO A 103 7.40 -24.63 -6.23
C PRO A 103 8.18 -23.83 -7.30
N ALA A 104 8.45 -22.56 -7.03
CA ALA A 104 9.26 -21.70 -7.92
C ALA A 104 10.43 -21.08 -7.17
N SER A 105 11.46 -20.68 -7.88
CA SER A 105 12.56 -19.93 -7.28
C SER A 105 12.13 -18.51 -6.91
N VAL A 106 12.78 -17.93 -5.90
CA VAL A 106 12.59 -16.53 -5.49
C VAL A 106 12.67 -15.60 -6.71
N ARG A 107 13.68 -15.80 -7.57
CA ARG A 107 13.86 -14.97 -8.77
C ARG A 107 12.69 -15.07 -9.74
N GLU A 108 12.12 -16.25 -9.96
CA GLU A 108 10.96 -16.44 -10.84
C GLU A 108 9.74 -15.74 -10.29
N ILE A 109 9.50 -15.83 -8.97
CA ILE A 109 8.40 -15.14 -8.32
C ILE A 109 8.55 -13.62 -8.44
N VAL A 110 9.73 -13.06 -8.15
CA VAL A 110 9.97 -11.62 -8.28
C VAL A 110 9.79 -11.15 -9.72
N LEU A 111 10.33 -11.88 -10.71
CA LEU A 111 10.16 -11.56 -12.12
C LEU A 111 8.72 -11.63 -12.59
N SER A 112 7.89 -12.50 -12.02
CA SER A 112 6.45 -12.58 -12.34
C SER A 112 5.67 -11.31 -12.03
N GLY A 113 6.24 -10.37 -11.27
CA GLY A 113 5.66 -9.06 -11.00
C GLY A 113 5.54 -8.16 -12.24
N PHE A 114 6.31 -8.40 -13.29
CA PHE A 114 6.22 -7.62 -14.53
C PHE A 114 5.00 -8.03 -15.37
N GLN A 115 3.86 -7.40 -15.15
CA GLN A 115 2.59 -7.76 -15.80
C GLN A 115 2.44 -7.23 -17.24
N ARG A 116 3.16 -6.16 -17.64
CA ARG A 116 3.03 -5.49 -18.94
C ARG A 116 3.92 -6.10 -20.03
N ARG A 117 4.03 -7.42 -20.08
CA ARG A 117 4.94 -8.07 -21.02
C ARG A 117 4.37 -8.28 -22.44
N GLY A 118 3.05 -8.17 -22.60
CA GLY A 118 2.39 -8.55 -23.85
C GLY A 118 2.70 -10.02 -24.18
N LEU A 119 2.90 -10.31 -25.47
CA LEU A 119 3.22 -11.66 -25.96
C LEU A 119 4.73 -12.01 -25.88
N ARG A 120 5.55 -11.24 -25.17
CA ARG A 120 7.01 -11.50 -25.11
C ARG A 120 7.31 -12.67 -24.14
N PRO A 121 7.96 -13.74 -24.63
CA PRO A 121 8.24 -14.93 -23.81
C PRO A 121 9.40 -14.72 -22.81
N PHE A 122 10.30 -13.77 -23.07
CA PHE A 122 11.49 -13.56 -22.25
C PHE A 122 11.48 -12.19 -21.55
N TYR A 123 12.07 -12.12 -20.35
CA TYR A 123 12.32 -10.86 -19.62
C TYR A 123 13.49 -10.10 -20.25
N THR A 124 13.30 -8.79 -20.42
CA THR A 124 14.34 -7.88 -20.91
C THR A 124 15.48 -7.73 -19.88
N ARG A 125 16.62 -7.17 -20.35
CA ARG A 125 17.73 -6.85 -19.45
C ARG A 125 17.34 -5.84 -18.38
N ALA A 126 16.51 -4.84 -18.73
CA ALA A 126 16.00 -3.84 -17.80
C ALA A 126 15.09 -4.45 -16.73
N GLU A 127 14.15 -5.34 -17.08
CA GLU A 127 13.30 -6.07 -16.13
C GLU A 127 14.12 -6.92 -15.17
N LYS A 128 15.11 -7.67 -15.67
CA LYS A 128 16.04 -8.46 -14.85
C LYS A 128 16.85 -7.59 -13.88
N ALA A 129 17.34 -6.45 -14.35
CA ALA A 129 18.07 -5.49 -13.49
C ALA A 129 17.18 -4.89 -12.41
N ARG A 130 15.92 -4.49 -12.75
CA ARG A 130 14.95 -4.00 -11.78
C ARG A 130 14.55 -5.06 -10.77
N ALA A 131 14.35 -6.31 -11.19
CA ALA A 131 14.10 -7.41 -10.26
C ALA A 131 15.26 -7.61 -9.28
N ALA A 132 16.51 -7.60 -9.78
CA ALA A 132 17.70 -7.71 -8.93
C ALA A 132 17.81 -6.56 -7.93
N ALA A 133 17.53 -5.32 -8.35
CA ALA A 133 17.50 -4.16 -7.48
C ALA A 133 16.43 -4.29 -6.39
N ASN A 134 15.22 -4.75 -6.74
CA ASN A 134 14.14 -4.97 -5.76
C ASN A 134 14.47 -6.13 -4.80
N MET A 135 15.13 -7.19 -5.26
CA MET A 135 15.63 -8.24 -4.37
C MET A 135 16.69 -7.70 -3.39
N ALA A 136 17.59 -6.81 -3.85
CA ALA A 136 18.58 -6.18 -2.98
C ALA A 136 17.90 -5.26 -1.93
N ARG A 137 16.90 -4.48 -2.32
CA ARG A 137 16.12 -3.64 -1.37
C ARG A 137 15.42 -4.47 -0.30
N MET A 138 15.04 -5.70 -0.61
CA MET A 138 14.36 -6.62 0.31
C MET A 138 15.33 -7.55 1.06
N ASP A 139 16.62 -7.44 0.82
CA ASP A 139 17.67 -8.28 1.44
C ASP A 139 17.43 -9.79 1.20
N ILE A 140 17.16 -10.16 -0.07
CA ILE A 140 16.88 -11.54 -0.50
C ILE A 140 17.70 -11.97 -1.72
N VAL A 141 18.79 -11.26 -2.06
CA VAL A 141 19.63 -11.58 -3.24
C VAL A 141 20.24 -12.97 -3.13
N ASP A 142 20.75 -13.32 -1.96
CA ASP A 142 21.42 -14.61 -1.70
C ASP A 142 20.45 -15.80 -1.80
N MET A 143 19.16 -15.53 -1.68
CA MET A 143 18.09 -16.52 -1.78
C MET A 143 17.52 -16.64 -3.21
N ALA A 144 18.03 -15.89 -4.20
CA ALA A 144 17.44 -15.78 -5.53
C ALA A 144 17.18 -17.12 -6.25
N ARG A 145 18.00 -18.14 -5.94
CA ARG A 145 17.89 -19.49 -6.52
C ARG A 145 17.18 -20.50 -5.62
N ARG A 146 16.87 -20.14 -4.36
CA ARG A 146 16.17 -21.04 -3.43
C ARG A 146 14.71 -21.20 -3.84
N CYS A 147 14.12 -22.34 -3.51
CA CYS A 147 12.72 -22.60 -3.69
C CYS A 147 11.92 -21.75 -2.66
N TYR A 148 10.87 -21.07 -3.11
CA TYR A 148 10.06 -20.17 -2.28
C TYR A 148 9.44 -20.87 -1.07
N ARG A 149 8.93 -22.10 -1.23
CA ARG A 149 8.35 -22.89 -0.12
C ARG A 149 9.33 -23.23 0.99
N GLU A 150 10.65 -23.17 0.73
CA GLU A 150 11.69 -23.45 1.74
C GLU A 150 12.06 -22.24 2.59
N LEU A 151 11.45 -21.09 2.31
CA LEU A 151 11.71 -19.84 3.00
C LEU A 151 10.84 -19.72 4.25
N SER A 152 11.35 -19.00 5.27
CA SER A 152 10.53 -18.58 6.41
C SER A 152 9.41 -17.62 5.97
N GLY A 153 8.35 -17.49 6.77
CA GLY A 153 7.22 -16.59 6.46
C GLY A 153 7.67 -15.16 6.17
N GLY A 154 8.58 -14.61 6.98
CA GLY A 154 9.12 -13.27 6.75
C GLY A 154 9.95 -13.15 5.45
N GLN A 155 10.74 -14.18 5.11
CA GLN A 155 11.45 -14.23 3.84
C GLN A 155 10.48 -14.31 2.65
N GLN A 156 9.44 -15.14 2.74
CA GLN A 156 8.38 -15.21 1.73
C GLN A 156 7.70 -13.86 1.54
N GLN A 157 7.41 -13.15 2.61
CA GLN A 157 6.78 -11.84 2.54
C GLN A 157 7.67 -10.79 1.87
N ARG A 158 8.99 -10.80 2.14
CA ARG A 158 9.97 -9.97 1.44
C ARG A 158 10.03 -10.27 -0.06
N VAL A 159 9.91 -11.54 -0.45
CA VAL A 159 9.83 -11.96 -1.88
C VAL A 159 8.57 -11.41 -2.54
N LEU A 160 7.41 -11.51 -1.89
CA LEU A 160 6.15 -10.98 -2.41
C LEU A 160 6.16 -9.46 -2.52
N LEU A 161 6.79 -8.76 -1.57
CA LEU A 161 6.97 -7.32 -1.63
C LEU A 161 7.92 -6.92 -2.79
N ALA A 162 9.02 -7.64 -3.00
CA ALA A 162 9.90 -7.45 -4.16
C ALA A 162 9.17 -7.66 -5.49
N ARG A 163 8.29 -8.67 -5.56
CA ARG A 163 7.40 -8.92 -6.70
C ARG A 163 6.44 -7.76 -6.94
N ALA A 164 5.77 -7.26 -5.89
CA ALA A 164 4.86 -6.12 -5.97
C ALA A 164 5.59 -4.86 -6.46
N LEU A 165 6.82 -4.61 -6.00
CA LEU A 165 7.68 -3.52 -6.46
C LEU A 165 8.04 -3.62 -7.95
N CYS A 166 8.12 -4.82 -8.52
CA CYS A 166 8.32 -5.00 -9.96
C CYS A 166 7.10 -4.54 -10.78
N ALA A 167 5.89 -4.69 -10.24
CA ALA A 167 4.66 -4.20 -10.85
C ALA A 167 4.46 -2.68 -10.61
N ALA A 168 4.88 -2.18 -9.45
CA ALA A 168 4.62 -0.82 -9.00
C ALA A 168 5.29 0.22 -9.91
N GLY A 169 4.50 1.20 -10.33
CA GLY A 169 5.00 2.46 -10.87
C GLY A 169 5.32 3.44 -9.74
N GLN A 170 4.27 3.97 -9.12
CA GLN A 170 4.34 5.01 -8.08
C GLN A 170 3.59 4.63 -6.80
N MET A 171 2.90 3.50 -6.78
CA MET A 171 1.99 3.12 -5.70
C MET A 171 2.06 1.63 -5.39
N LEU A 172 1.97 1.30 -4.09
CA LEU A 172 1.77 -0.07 -3.58
C LEU A 172 0.44 -0.16 -2.82
N LEU A 173 -0.31 -1.22 -3.09
CA LEU A 173 -1.42 -1.69 -2.27
C LEU A 173 -0.98 -2.93 -1.51
N LEU A 174 -1.10 -2.90 -0.17
CA LEU A 174 -0.66 -3.96 0.73
C LEU A 174 -1.86 -4.45 1.55
N ASP A 175 -2.25 -5.71 1.37
CA ASP A 175 -3.37 -6.32 2.09
C ASP A 175 -2.83 -7.19 3.22
N GLU A 176 -2.81 -6.67 4.44
CA GLU A 176 -2.30 -7.31 5.65
C GLU A 176 -0.88 -7.89 5.49
N PRO A 177 0.12 -7.04 5.16
CA PRO A 177 1.45 -7.51 4.76
C PRO A 177 2.23 -8.24 5.86
N VAL A 178 1.78 -8.18 7.09
CA VAL A 178 2.48 -8.76 8.27
C VAL A 178 1.66 -9.85 8.95
N ALA A 179 0.51 -10.26 8.38
CA ALA A 179 -0.34 -11.26 9.00
C ALA A 179 0.39 -12.60 9.20
N GLY A 180 0.37 -13.10 10.44
CA GLY A 180 0.98 -14.38 10.81
C GLY A 180 2.52 -14.38 10.87
N LEU A 181 3.15 -13.23 10.91
CA LEU A 181 4.58 -13.07 11.19
C LEU A 181 4.83 -12.93 12.69
N ASP A 182 6.04 -13.30 13.11
CA ASP A 182 6.48 -13.03 14.50
C ASP A 182 6.68 -11.50 14.73
N PRO A 183 6.63 -11.04 15.99
CA PRO A 183 6.68 -9.60 16.29
C PRO A 183 7.93 -8.88 15.77
N LYS A 184 9.09 -9.55 15.81
CA LYS A 184 10.34 -8.94 15.33
C LYS A 184 10.31 -8.72 13.83
N VAL A 185 9.89 -9.74 13.07
CA VAL A 185 9.77 -9.66 11.60
C VAL A 185 8.68 -8.65 11.21
N THR A 186 7.59 -8.56 11.98
CA THR A 186 6.54 -7.56 11.82
C THR A 186 7.11 -6.15 11.88
N THR A 187 7.85 -5.82 12.93
CA THR A 187 8.49 -4.49 13.08
C THR A 187 9.47 -4.20 11.94
N GLU A 188 10.30 -5.17 11.55
CA GLU A 188 11.22 -5.02 10.43
C GLU A 188 10.48 -4.75 9.10
N MET A 189 9.34 -5.42 8.87
CA MET A 189 8.54 -5.26 7.65
C MET A 189 7.88 -3.87 7.60
N TYR A 190 7.32 -3.38 8.71
CA TYR A 190 6.78 -2.02 8.77
C TYR A 190 7.85 -0.95 8.52
N ALA A 191 9.04 -1.11 9.14
CA ALA A 191 10.16 -0.20 8.91
C ALA A 191 10.60 -0.19 7.44
N LEU A 192 10.61 -1.34 6.78
CA LEU A 192 10.91 -1.47 5.36
C LEU A 192 9.86 -0.77 4.48
N ILE A 193 8.56 -0.96 4.76
CA ILE A 193 7.48 -0.30 4.04
C ILE A 193 7.54 1.22 4.24
N ALA A 194 7.82 1.68 5.46
CA ALA A 194 8.00 3.10 5.75
C ALA A 194 9.20 3.71 5.01
N GLU A 195 10.30 2.95 4.85
CA GLU A 195 11.44 3.39 4.04
C GLU A 195 11.07 3.54 2.56
N LEU A 196 10.29 2.60 2.00
CA LEU A 196 9.77 2.71 0.65
C LEU A 196 8.92 3.97 0.46
N ASN A 197 8.08 4.31 1.45
CA ASN A 197 7.29 5.54 1.42
C ASN A 197 8.16 6.80 1.50
N ARG A 198 9.16 6.84 2.39
CA ARG A 198 10.12 7.96 2.47
C ARG A 198 10.89 8.18 1.17
N GLN A 199 11.09 7.13 0.37
CA GLN A 199 11.67 7.22 -0.97
C GLN A 199 10.69 7.72 -2.05
N GLY A 200 9.48 8.15 -1.64
CA GLY A 200 8.47 8.76 -2.51
C GLY A 200 7.41 7.79 -3.06
N LEU A 201 7.42 6.52 -2.64
CA LEU A 201 6.40 5.57 -3.04
C LEU A 201 5.12 5.81 -2.24
N THR A 202 3.97 5.93 -2.93
CA THR A 202 2.67 6.02 -2.27
C THR A 202 2.25 4.65 -1.76
N ILE A 203 1.84 4.57 -0.50
CA ILE A 203 1.41 3.33 0.15
C ILE A 203 -0.07 3.40 0.50
N ILE A 204 -0.83 2.37 0.14
CA ILE A 204 -2.17 2.10 0.66
C ILE A 204 -2.12 0.73 1.31
N MET A 205 -2.37 0.65 2.61
CA MET A 205 -2.23 -0.58 3.37
C MET A 205 -3.48 -0.88 4.19
N ILE A 206 -3.95 -2.11 4.14
CA ILE A 206 -4.87 -2.64 5.16
C ILE A 206 -4.03 -3.17 6.31
N SER A 207 -4.34 -2.73 7.52
CA SER A 207 -3.75 -3.25 8.75
C SER A 207 -4.82 -3.54 9.79
N HIS A 208 -4.64 -4.63 10.50
CA HIS A 208 -5.37 -4.91 11.75
C HIS A 208 -4.61 -4.40 12.97
N ASP A 209 -3.34 -4.09 12.83
CA ASP A 209 -2.49 -3.50 13.87
C ASP A 209 -2.61 -1.97 13.80
N ILE A 210 -3.33 -1.41 14.78
CA ILE A 210 -3.60 0.02 14.83
C ILE A 210 -2.38 0.78 15.32
N ASP A 211 -1.64 0.23 16.27
CA ASP A 211 -0.48 0.91 16.86
C ASP A 211 0.57 1.16 15.80
N GLU A 212 0.85 0.16 14.96
CA GLU A 212 1.75 0.29 13.82
C GLU A 212 1.15 1.17 12.71
N ALA A 213 -0.16 1.01 12.43
CA ALA A 213 -0.84 1.86 11.45
C ALA A 213 -0.76 3.35 11.83
N VAL A 214 -0.98 3.65 13.12
CA VAL A 214 -0.90 5.02 13.65
C VAL A 214 0.55 5.52 13.63
N THR A 215 1.53 4.67 13.83
CA THR A 215 2.95 5.07 13.87
C THR A 215 3.43 5.58 12.51
N TYR A 216 3.07 4.91 11.41
CA TYR A 216 3.63 5.19 10.09
C TYR A 216 2.69 5.92 9.13
N ALA A 217 1.36 5.84 9.32
CA ALA A 217 0.41 6.44 8.41
C ALA A 217 0.42 7.98 8.46
N SER A 218 0.32 8.61 7.27
CA SER A 218 0.00 10.03 7.15
C SER A 218 -1.51 10.27 7.24
N HIS A 219 -2.29 9.34 6.67
CA HIS A 219 -3.76 9.40 6.65
C HIS A 219 -4.36 8.05 7.04
N ILE A 220 -5.56 8.09 7.62
CA ILE A 220 -6.32 6.91 8.00
C ILE A 220 -7.70 6.96 7.34
N LEU A 221 -8.07 5.84 6.72
CA LEU A 221 -9.42 5.56 6.26
C LEU A 221 -10.03 4.47 7.14
N HIS A 222 -10.99 4.83 7.98
CA HIS A 222 -11.79 3.86 8.73
C HIS A 222 -12.99 3.44 7.88
N VAL A 223 -13.06 2.15 7.55
CA VAL A 223 -14.17 1.56 6.80
C VAL A 223 -15.13 0.88 7.78
N GLY A 224 -16.40 1.30 7.75
CA GLY A 224 -17.45 0.78 8.65
C GLY A 224 -18.79 1.46 8.37
N SER A 225 -19.73 1.32 9.29
CA SER A 225 -21.07 1.94 9.18
C SER A 225 -21.03 3.47 9.09
N ARG A 226 -20.02 4.09 9.68
CA ARG A 226 -19.69 5.52 9.59
C ARG A 226 -18.26 5.67 9.10
N PRO A 227 -18.02 5.72 7.79
CA PRO A 227 -16.69 5.89 7.27
C PRO A 227 -16.06 7.21 7.74
N PHE A 228 -14.75 7.17 8.04
CA PHE A 228 -13.98 8.35 8.37
C PHE A 228 -12.71 8.38 7.49
N PHE A 229 -12.36 9.54 6.98
CA PHE A 229 -11.08 9.79 6.31
C PHE A 229 -10.47 11.09 6.83
N GLY A 230 -9.21 11.06 7.17
CA GLY A 230 -8.48 12.23 7.65
C GLY A 230 -7.02 11.94 7.96
N THR A 231 -6.31 12.95 8.46
CA THR A 231 -4.94 12.74 8.95
C THR A 231 -4.95 11.82 10.17
N ARG A 232 -3.81 11.23 10.47
CA ARG A 232 -3.61 10.41 11.66
C ARG A 232 -4.06 11.14 12.93
N GLU A 233 -3.66 12.40 13.09
CA GLU A 233 -4.00 13.22 14.25
C GLU A 233 -5.52 13.45 14.37
N ALA A 234 -6.18 13.75 13.24
CA ALA A 234 -7.63 13.93 13.18
C ALA A 234 -8.37 12.62 13.53
N TYR A 235 -7.85 11.47 13.08
CA TYR A 235 -8.43 10.18 13.43
C TYR A 235 -8.34 9.89 14.93
N LEU A 236 -7.17 10.05 15.52
CA LEU A 236 -6.96 9.82 16.97
C LEU A 236 -7.80 10.77 17.84
N ALA A 237 -8.04 11.99 17.38
CA ALA A 237 -8.91 12.95 18.08
C ALA A 237 -10.40 12.65 17.92
N SER A 238 -10.80 11.82 16.95
CA SER A 238 -12.20 11.49 16.66
C SER A 238 -12.77 10.48 17.65
N ASP A 239 -14.11 10.48 17.82
CA ASP A 239 -14.79 9.46 18.64
C ASP A 239 -14.63 8.04 18.07
N ILE A 240 -14.54 7.91 16.73
CA ILE A 240 -14.34 6.63 16.06
C ILE A 240 -12.94 6.09 16.37
N GLY A 241 -11.91 6.93 16.26
CA GLY A 241 -10.53 6.55 16.53
C GLY A 241 -10.34 6.15 17.99
N ARG A 242 -10.82 6.96 18.93
CA ARG A 242 -10.75 6.65 20.38
C ARG A 242 -11.39 5.31 20.72
N ARG A 243 -12.63 5.08 20.29
CA ARG A 243 -13.34 3.81 20.55
C ARG A 243 -12.63 2.62 19.93
N PHE A 244 -12.08 2.77 18.75
CA PHE A 244 -11.43 1.69 18.03
C PHE A 244 -10.07 1.32 18.64
N VAL A 245 -9.32 2.28 19.15
CA VAL A 245 -8.08 2.06 19.91
C VAL A 245 -8.38 1.43 21.28
N ASP A 246 -9.35 1.97 22.04
CA ASP A 246 -9.72 1.47 23.36
C ASP A 246 -10.27 0.03 23.31
N TRP A 247 -11.10 -0.30 22.31
CA TRP A 247 -11.68 -1.63 22.14
C TRP A 247 -10.61 -2.71 21.94
N ARG A 248 -9.58 -2.43 21.14
CA ARG A 248 -8.49 -3.38 20.94
C ARG A 248 -7.51 -3.46 22.09
N GLY A 249 -7.29 -2.39 22.82
CA GLY A 249 -6.52 -2.40 24.08
C GLY A 249 -7.15 -3.29 25.16
N GLY A 250 -8.45 -3.59 25.06
CA GLY A 250 -9.19 -4.50 25.94
C GLY A 250 -9.07 -6.00 25.56
N GLU A 251 -8.81 -6.33 24.28
CA GLU A 251 -8.60 -7.73 23.85
C GLU A 251 -7.18 -8.27 24.08
N ALA A 252 -6.23 -7.39 24.39
CA ALA A 252 -4.82 -7.75 24.65
C ALA A 252 -4.48 -7.99 26.13
N ARG A 253 -5.50 -8.13 27.02
CA ARG A 253 -5.32 -8.42 28.48
C ARG A 253 -5.87 -9.77 28.86
#